data_b7a0efe040ba6d7b1b1c8080d1d37424
#
_entry.id   b7a0efe040ba6d7b1b1c8080d1d37424
#
_cell.length_a   1.000
_cell.length_b   1.000
_cell.length_c   1.000
_cell.angle_alpha   90.00
_cell.angle_beta   90.00
_cell.angle_gamma   90.00
#
_symmetry.space_group_name_H-M   'P 1'
#
loop_
_entity.id
_entity.type
_entity.pdbx_description
1 polymer ?
#
loop_
_entity_poly.entity_id
_entity_poly.type
_entity_poly.pdbx_seq_one_letter_code
_entity_poly.pdbx_strand_id
1 'polypeptide(L)'
;MAAHYQAQQAGQNPPAIQVFDSSRLTSMDEFYRQAQAAGVQLVVGPLEKPLVKQLNSRPQLPITTLALNYSDASTEGPQQLFQFGLAAEDEAREVARRAWADGKRSAVAMVPKGEWGDRVLEAFRQSWQAKGGKLIAAEHVDQPVALAQQVADLFQLRNSEGRAQRLQSTVGTQVAAQPTRRQDIDFMFLAATPQQAQQIKPTMVFQYAGDVPVYATSHLFTNSNDHAQYMDLNGVLFCDTPWLLSSTDPLRQQVITQWPAAAGPLGRLYAMGVDAYRLAPRLSQLKTLPESRVDGLGEAAWGRGRR
;
A
#
# COMPACT_ATOMS: atom_id res chain seq x y z
N MET A 1 6.40 -5.12 21.83
CA MET A 1 6.02 -5.82 23.10
C MET A 1 5.67 -7.29 22.86
N ALA A 2 4.65 -7.66 22.04
CA ALA A 2 4.26 -9.08 21.87
C ALA A 2 5.41 -9.99 21.37
N ALA A 3 6.14 -9.59 20.34
CA ALA A 3 7.30 -10.34 19.85
C ALA A 3 8.44 -10.45 20.87
N HIS A 4 8.63 -9.42 21.69
CA HIS A 4 9.59 -9.45 22.79
C HIS A 4 9.17 -10.47 23.87
N TYR A 5 7.90 -10.48 24.26
CA TYR A 5 7.38 -11.44 25.21
C TYR A 5 7.48 -12.88 24.68
N GLN A 6 7.18 -13.10 23.39
CA GLN A 6 7.36 -14.40 22.77
C GLN A 6 8.82 -14.86 22.80
N ALA A 7 9.77 -13.96 22.54
CA ALA A 7 11.20 -14.28 22.61
C ALA A 7 11.63 -14.68 24.04
N GLN A 8 11.12 -13.99 25.09
CA GLN A 8 11.34 -14.38 26.48
C GLN A 8 10.80 -15.77 26.79
N GLN A 9 9.57 -16.07 26.35
CA GLN A 9 8.96 -17.40 26.56
C GLN A 9 9.72 -18.52 25.84
N ALA A 10 10.34 -18.21 24.71
CA ALA A 10 11.19 -19.14 23.96
C ALA A 10 12.59 -19.32 24.60
N GLY A 11 12.84 -18.81 25.81
CA GLY A 11 14.12 -18.91 26.50
C GLY A 11 15.22 -18.03 25.94
N GLN A 12 14.89 -17.09 25.05
CA GLN A 12 15.84 -16.08 24.57
C GLN A 12 16.02 -14.99 25.63
N ASN A 13 17.13 -14.29 25.57
CA ASN A 13 17.40 -13.14 26.44
C ASN A 13 17.28 -11.84 25.61
N PRO A 14 16.05 -11.37 25.32
CA PRO A 14 15.85 -10.18 24.51
C PRO A 14 16.27 -8.92 25.28
N PRO A 15 16.66 -7.84 24.56
CA PRO A 15 17.05 -6.58 25.19
C PRO A 15 15.89 -5.96 25.98
N ALA A 16 16.21 -5.22 27.04
CA ALA A 16 15.20 -4.47 27.80
C ALA A 16 14.53 -3.43 26.89
N ILE A 17 13.21 -3.28 27.03
CA ILE A 17 12.42 -2.28 26.29
C ILE A 17 11.89 -1.25 27.27
N GLN A 18 12.16 0.03 26.95
CA GLN A 18 11.55 1.18 27.60
C GLN A 18 10.62 1.87 26.62
N VAL A 19 9.38 2.17 27.05
CA VAL A 19 8.37 2.78 26.22
C VAL A 19 8.25 4.28 26.57
N PHE A 20 8.26 5.12 25.56
CA PHE A 20 8.04 6.56 25.66
C PHE A 20 6.80 6.94 24.83
N ASP A 21 6.01 7.88 25.35
CA ASP A 21 4.86 8.44 24.65
C ASP A 21 5.33 9.58 23.71
N SER A 22 5.41 9.27 22.41
CA SER A 22 5.83 10.24 21.38
C SER A 22 4.77 11.29 21.07
N SER A 23 3.50 11.04 21.40
CA SER A 23 2.40 11.98 21.11
C SER A 23 2.54 13.34 21.83
N ARG A 24 3.32 13.38 22.89
CA ARG A 24 3.60 14.58 23.68
C ARG A 24 4.89 15.31 23.28
N LEU A 25 5.63 14.74 22.33
CA LEU A 25 6.91 15.30 21.90
C LEU A 25 6.70 16.33 20.79
N THR A 26 7.17 17.54 21.00
CA THR A 26 7.28 18.58 19.96
C THR A 26 8.66 18.57 19.30
N SER A 27 9.67 18.03 19.99
CA SER A 27 11.05 17.90 19.53
C SER A 27 11.67 16.61 20.04
N MET A 28 12.54 16.03 19.23
CA MET A 28 13.28 14.82 19.59
C MET A 28 14.50 15.08 20.49
N ASP A 29 14.85 16.35 20.77
CA ASP A 29 16.07 16.66 21.57
C ASP A 29 15.96 16.22 23.01
N GLU A 30 14.83 16.53 23.64
CA GLU A 30 14.58 16.10 25.01
C GLU A 30 14.52 14.59 25.13
N PHE A 31 13.84 13.95 24.19
CA PHE A 31 13.77 12.49 24.13
C PHE A 31 15.17 11.87 24.05
N TYR A 32 16.04 12.36 23.14
CA TYR A 32 17.40 11.81 23.00
C TYR A 32 18.25 12.04 24.24
N ARG A 33 18.11 13.16 24.92
CA ARG A 33 18.81 13.39 26.20
C ARG A 33 18.42 12.34 27.24
N GLN A 34 17.12 12.09 27.40
CA GLN A 34 16.59 11.07 28.32
C GLN A 34 17.04 9.66 27.91
N ALA A 35 16.97 9.32 26.63
CA ALA A 35 17.38 8.03 26.11
C ALA A 35 18.88 7.77 26.33
N GLN A 36 19.75 8.76 26.09
CA GLN A 36 21.17 8.66 26.37
C GLN A 36 21.48 8.48 27.87
N ALA A 37 20.80 9.26 28.73
CA ALA A 37 20.95 9.12 30.17
C ALA A 37 20.51 7.73 30.68
N ALA A 38 19.53 7.11 30.01
CA ALA A 38 19.07 5.75 30.31
C ALA A 38 19.90 4.64 29.63
N GLY A 39 20.97 4.97 28.90
CA GLY A 39 21.83 4.01 28.23
C GLY A 39 21.19 3.29 27.03
N VAL A 40 20.18 3.90 26.40
CA VAL A 40 19.49 3.35 25.26
C VAL A 40 20.43 3.24 24.05
N GLN A 41 20.53 2.08 23.45
CA GLN A 41 21.42 1.79 22.31
C GLN A 41 20.70 1.88 20.96
N LEU A 42 19.38 1.72 20.93
CA LEU A 42 18.56 1.75 19.74
C LEU A 42 17.18 2.35 20.05
N VAL A 43 16.74 3.22 19.18
CA VAL A 43 15.38 3.80 19.23
C VAL A 43 14.53 3.19 18.13
N VAL A 44 13.31 2.75 18.47
CA VAL A 44 12.28 2.32 17.52
C VAL A 44 11.12 3.32 17.59
N GLY A 45 10.89 4.05 16.52
CA GLY A 45 10.04 5.23 16.44
C GLY A 45 10.84 6.46 16.02
N PRO A 46 10.22 7.64 15.89
CA PRO A 46 8.79 7.89 16.05
C PRO A 46 7.95 7.38 14.86
N LEU A 47 6.62 7.36 15.06
CA LEU A 47 5.64 7.09 14.01
C LEU A 47 5.18 8.39 13.31
N GLU A 48 5.21 9.50 14.04
CA GLU A 48 4.72 10.80 13.59
C GLU A 48 5.62 11.38 12.50
N LYS A 49 5.08 11.59 11.33
CA LYS A 49 5.81 12.10 10.16
C LYS A 49 6.56 13.42 10.39
N PRO A 50 6.00 14.42 11.11
CA PRO A 50 6.74 15.65 11.42
C PRO A 50 8.02 15.40 12.23
N LEU A 51 8.00 14.45 13.17
CA LEU A 51 9.18 14.08 13.95
C LEU A 51 10.20 13.33 13.08
N VAL A 52 9.76 12.44 12.19
CA VAL A 52 10.67 11.77 11.24
C VAL A 52 11.34 12.79 10.30
N LYS A 53 10.61 13.81 9.82
CA LYS A 53 11.20 14.90 9.03
C LYS A 53 12.27 15.67 9.81
N GLN A 54 12.03 15.97 11.09
CA GLN A 54 13.04 16.59 11.95
C GLN A 54 14.31 15.73 12.07
N LEU A 55 14.16 14.42 12.22
CA LEU A 55 15.30 13.50 12.28
C LEU A 55 16.08 13.47 10.96
N ASN A 56 15.37 13.44 9.83
CA ASN A 56 15.99 13.38 8.52
C ASN A 56 16.81 14.65 8.16
N SER A 57 16.43 15.81 8.72
CA SER A 57 17.13 17.07 8.47
C SER A 57 18.38 17.27 9.34
N ARG A 58 18.67 16.37 10.26
CA ARG A 58 19.84 16.46 11.15
C ARG A 58 21.08 15.91 10.46
N PRO A 59 22.25 16.46 10.72
CA PRO A 59 23.51 15.95 10.18
C PRO A 59 23.88 14.59 10.80
N GLN A 60 23.49 14.35 12.06
CA GLN A 60 23.78 13.14 12.81
C GLN A 60 22.73 12.90 13.90
N LEU A 61 22.50 11.63 14.23
CA LEU A 61 21.69 11.25 15.40
C LEU A 61 22.59 10.70 16.51
N PRO A 62 22.25 10.98 17.79
CA PRO A 62 23.05 10.47 18.91
C PRO A 62 22.88 8.98 19.16
N ILE A 63 21.78 8.39 18.72
CA ILE A 63 21.46 6.97 18.85
C ILE A 63 20.92 6.47 17.52
N THR A 64 21.29 5.25 17.12
CA THR A 64 20.67 4.59 15.96
C THR A 64 19.16 4.53 16.12
N THR A 65 18.43 4.98 15.12
CA THR A 65 16.98 5.14 15.17
C THR A 65 16.33 4.46 13.97
N LEU A 66 15.40 3.55 14.23
CA LEU A 66 14.47 2.99 13.27
C LEU A 66 13.15 3.77 13.34
N ALA A 67 13.01 4.81 12.55
CA ALA A 67 11.75 5.54 12.43
C ALA A 67 10.68 4.66 11.79
N LEU A 68 9.44 4.76 12.29
CA LEU A 68 8.32 3.95 11.83
C LEU A 68 7.45 4.67 10.78
N ASN A 69 8.06 5.57 10.03
CA ASN A 69 7.47 6.30 8.92
C ASN A 69 8.58 6.81 7.99
N TYR A 70 8.19 7.34 6.83
CA TYR A 70 9.09 7.96 5.88
C TYR A 70 9.05 9.49 6.00
N SER A 71 10.20 10.13 5.80
CA SER A 71 10.33 11.60 5.83
C SER A 71 9.77 12.27 4.57
N ASP A 72 9.61 11.53 3.46
CA ASP A 72 9.34 12.02 2.10
C ASP A 72 10.36 13.09 1.63
N ALA A 73 11.52 13.15 2.26
CA ALA A 73 12.57 14.04 1.83
C ALA A 73 13.32 13.47 0.64
N SER A 74 13.67 14.32 -0.31
CA SER A 74 14.50 13.97 -1.47
C SER A 74 15.98 13.78 -1.11
N THR A 75 16.37 14.21 0.09
CA THR A 75 17.75 14.13 0.59
C THR A 75 17.90 12.95 1.55
N GLU A 76 19.02 12.25 1.42
CA GLU A 76 19.38 11.23 2.39
C GLU A 76 19.56 11.84 3.78
N GLY A 77 18.98 11.18 4.78
CA GLY A 77 19.12 11.55 6.18
C GLY A 77 20.45 11.08 6.78
N PRO A 78 20.65 11.31 8.08
CA PRO A 78 21.86 10.89 8.79
C PRO A 78 22.01 9.36 8.75
N GLN A 79 23.26 8.89 8.76
CA GLN A 79 23.58 7.45 8.66
C GLN A 79 22.99 6.58 9.76
N GLN A 80 22.63 7.18 10.90
CA GLN A 80 22.00 6.51 12.04
C GLN A 80 20.47 6.39 11.89
N LEU A 81 19.87 7.02 10.88
CA LEU A 81 18.44 6.98 10.64
C LEU A 81 18.09 5.89 9.64
N PHE A 82 17.30 4.95 10.08
CA PHE A 82 16.63 3.97 9.26
C PHE A 82 15.15 4.31 9.22
N GLN A 83 14.52 4.20 8.07
CA GLN A 83 13.10 4.49 7.90
C GLN A 83 12.38 3.23 7.44
N PHE A 84 11.34 2.87 8.16
CA PHE A 84 10.49 1.71 7.90
C PHE A 84 9.04 2.10 8.13
N GLY A 85 8.15 1.85 7.18
CA GLY A 85 6.76 2.25 7.30
C GLY A 85 5.85 1.50 6.34
N LEU A 86 4.56 1.71 6.50
CA LEU A 86 3.52 1.20 5.62
C LEU A 86 3.21 2.29 4.57
N ALA A 87 3.98 2.31 3.49
CA ALA A 87 3.79 3.28 2.42
C ALA A 87 2.92 2.72 1.30
N ALA A 88 1.90 3.47 0.89
CA ALA A 88 1.08 3.13 -0.27
C ALA A 88 1.91 3.05 -1.56
N GLU A 89 3.00 3.78 -1.62
CA GLU A 89 3.98 3.76 -2.70
C GLU A 89 4.68 2.39 -2.82
N ASP A 90 4.96 1.72 -1.70
CA ASP A 90 5.54 0.37 -1.72
C ASP A 90 4.52 -0.65 -2.20
N GLU A 91 3.26 -0.51 -1.79
CA GLU A 91 2.17 -1.31 -2.31
C GLU A 91 1.98 -1.11 -3.82
N ALA A 92 2.10 0.12 -4.32
CA ALA A 92 2.02 0.42 -5.74
C ALA A 92 3.15 -0.26 -6.54
N ARG A 93 4.38 -0.29 -6.00
CA ARG A 93 5.51 -1.03 -6.59
C ARG A 93 5.26 -2.53 -6.59
N GLU A 94 4.66 -3.05 -5.51
CA GLU A 94 4.31 -4.46 -5.40
C GLU A 94 3.22 -4.85 -6.40
N VAL A 95 2.20 -3.99 -6.61
CA VAL A 95 1.20 -4.19 -7.67
C VAL A 95 1.88 -4.27 -9.05
N ALA A 96 2.80 -3.36 -9.35
CA ALA A 96 3.54 -3.40 -10.61
C ALA A 96 4.36 -4.69 -10.76
N ARG A 97 4.99 -5.16 -9.68
CA ARG A 97 5.75 -6.41 -9.65
C ARG A 97 4.85 -7.62 -9.93
N ARG A 98 3.71 -7.69 -9.25
CA ARG A 98 2.77 -8.79 -9.37
C ARG A 98 2.11 -8.84 -10.74
N ALA A 99 1.59 -7.73 -11.22
CA ALA A 99 0.96 -7.66 -12.53
C ALA A 99 1.94 -8.08 -13.65
N TRP A 100 3.20 -7.67 -13.55
CA TRP A 100 4.24 -8.11 -14.47
C TRP A 100 4.48 -9.62 -14.44
N ALA A 101 4.56 -10.21 -13.23
CA ALA A 101 4.70 -11.65 -13.04
C ALA A 101 3.50 -12.44 -13.59
N ASP A 102 2.29 -11.85 -13.50
CA ASP A 102 1.06 -12.41 -14.07
C ASP A 102 0.96 -12.21 -15.61
N GLY A 103 2.04 -11.76 -16.27
CA GLY A 103 2.10 -11.59 -17.72
C GLY A 103 1.47 -10.33 -18.27
N LYS A 104 1.05 -9.37 -17.42
CA LYS A 104 0.48 -8.10 -17.87
C LYS A 104 1.55 -7.19 -18.46
N ARG A 105 1.18 -6.38 -19.45
CA ARG A 105 2.11 -5.46 -20.14
C ARG A 105 1.55 -4.05 -20.30
N SER A 106 0.23 -3.89 -20.31
CA SER A 106 -0.47 -2.63 -20.54
C SER A 106 -1.46 -2.34 -19.42
N ALA A 107 -1.36 -1.17 -18.82
CA ALA A 107 -2.19 -0.77 -17.69
C ALA A 107 -2.93 0.54 -17.95
N VAL A 108 -4.06 0.69 -17.32
CA VAL A 108 -4.67 1.97 -16.98
C VAL A 108 -4.65 2.13 -15.46
N ALA A 109 -4.75 3.36 -14.96
CA ALA A 109 -4.74 3.63 -13.52
C ALA A 109 -5.89 4.54 -13.11
N MET A 110 -6.44 4.28 -11.91
CA MET A 110 -7.31 5.21 -11.20
C MET A 110 -6.81 5.39 -9.78
N VAL A 111 -6.63 6.65 -9.37
CA VAL A 111 -6.12 7.03 -8.05
C VAL A 111 -6.94 8.20 -7.50
N PRO A 112 -6.97 8.45 -6.19
CA PRO A 112 -7.64 9.62 -5.63
C PRO A 112 -6.97 10.93 -6.06
N LYS A 113 -7.73 12.02 -6.06
CA LYS A 113 -7.19 13.37 -6.20
C LYS A 113 -6.32 13.74 -5.00
N GLY A 114 -5.26 14.52 -5.24
CA GLY A 114 -4.37 15.09 -4.25
C GLY A 114 -3.05 14.36 -4.10
N GLU A 115 -2.18 14.90 -3.25
CA GLU A 115 -0.78 14.49 -3.11
C GLU A 115 -0.58 12.99 -2.86
N TRP A 116 -1.49 12.36 -2.11
CA TRP A 116 -1.39 10.93 -1.84
C TRP A 116 -1.59 10.12 -3.13
N GLY A 117 -2.64 10.41 -3.90
CA GLY A 117 -2.91 9.74 -5.16
C GLY A 117 -1.78 9.96 -6.18
N ASP A 118 -1.25 11.19 -6.24
CA ASP A 118 -0.14 11.55 -7.13
C ASP A 118 1.12 10.74 -6.82
N ARG A 119 1.50 10.63 -5.53
CA ARG A 119 2.68 9.86 -5.11
C ARG A 119 2.52 8.36 -5.41
N VAL A 120 1.35 7.80 -5.12
CA VAL A 120 1.05 6.39 -5.39
C VAL A 120 1.07 6.08 -6.89
N LEU A 121 0.48 6.97 -7.70
CA LEU A 121 0.50 6.84 -9.16
C LEU A 121 1.93 6.91 -9.71
N GLU A 122 2.73 7.85 -9.22
CA GLU A 122 4.11 8.00 -9.66
C GLU A 122 4.97 6.79 -9.30
N ALA A 123 4.82 6.26 -8.08
CA ALA A 123 5.51 5.05 -7.64
C ALA A 123 5.13 3.83 -8.50
N PHE A 124 3.83 3.69 -8.84
CA PHE A 124 3.37 2.67 -9.76
C PHE A 124 3.98 2.87 -11.15
N ARG A 125 3.90 4.08 -11.71
CA ARG A 125 4.41 4.43 -13.04
C ARG A 125 5.88 4.08 -13.20
N GLN A 126 6.71 4.55 -12.27
CA GLN A 126 8.16 4.30 -12.29
C GLN A 126 8.47 2.81 -12.24
N SER A 127 7.86 2.07 -11.29
CA SER A 127 8.08 0.64 -11.15
C SER A 127 7.57 -0.14 -12.36
N TRP A 128 6.43 0.26 -12.95
CA TRP A 128 5.84 -0.37 -14.11
C TRP A 128 6.68 -0.15 -15.38
N GLN A 129 7.09 1.09 -15.63
CA GLN A 129 7.94 1.45 -16.76
C GLN A 129 9.34 0.84 -16.68
N ALA A 130 9.94 0.76 -15.49
CA ALA A 130 11.23 0.10 -15.28
C ALA A 130 11.22 -1.39 -15.67
N LYS A 131 10.04 -2.03 -15.64
CA LYS A 131 9.84 -3.41 -16.12
C LYS A 131 9.54 -3.49 -17.63
N GLY A 132 9.37 -2.34 -18.31
CA GLY A 132 8.95 -2.29 -19.71
C GLY A 132 7.44 -2.26 -19.92
N GLY A 133 6.65 -2.07 -18.87
CA GLY A 133 5.20 -1.94 -18.92
C GLY A 133 4.74 -0.61 -19.47
N LYS A 134 3.58 -0.59 -20.13
CA LYS A 134 2.95 0.63 -20.66
C LYS A 134 1.83 1.08 -19.72
N LEU A 135 1.89 2.32 -19.25
CA LEU A 135 0.75 3.01 -18.64
C LEU A 135 0.05 3.81 -19.74
N ILE A 136 -1.11 3.34 -20.18
CA ILE A 136 -1.83 3.88 -21.34
C ILE A 136 -2.54 5.18 -20.99
N ALA A 137 -3.19 5.20 -19.81
CA ALA A 137 -3.90 6.36 -19.28
C ALA A 137 -3.98 6.27 -17.77
N ALA A 138 -4.14 7.41 -17.11
CA ALA A 138 -4.37 7.50 -15.68
C ALA A 138 -5.40 8.60 -15.42
N GLU A 139 -6.32 8.32 -14.49
CA GLU A 139 -7.36 9.24 -14.06
C GLU A 139 -7.35 9.41 -12.55
N HIS A 140 -7.67 10.62 -12.10
CA HIS A 140 -7.90 10.91 -10.70
C HIS A 140 -9.40 10.84 -10.43
N VAL A 141 -9.78 9.97 -9.50
CA VAL A 141 -11.20 9.74 -9.14
C VAL A 141 -11.85 11.06 -8.75
N ASP A 142 -12.88 11.41 -9.48
CA ASP A 142 -13.72 12.59 -9.21
C ASP A 142 -14.98 12.22 -8.43
N GLN A 143 -15.89 13.16 -8.35
CA GLN A 143 -17.21 12.96 -7.75
C GLN A 143 -18.03 11.89 -8.51
N PRO A 144 -18.95 11.19 -7.86
CA PRO A 144 -19.71 10.08 -8.47
C PRO A 144 -20.38 10.43 -9.81
N VAL A 145 -20.82 11.67 -9.97
CA VAL A 145 -21.47 12.15 -11.23
C VAL A 145 -20.53 12.09 -12.43
N ALA A 146 -19.22 12.35 -12.23
CA ALA A 146 -18.23 12.34 -13.29
C ALA A 146 -17.60 10.94 -13.50
N LEU A 147 -17.75 10.03 -12.55
CA LEU A 147 -17.06 8.75 -12.54
C LEU A 147 -17.38 7.88 -13.77
N ALA A 148 -18.66 7.80 -14.14
CA ALA A 148 -19.09 7.02 -15.30
C ALA A 148 -18.42 7.53 -16.59
N GLN A 149 -18.30 8.86 -16.71
CA GLN A 149 -17.62 9.49 -17.83
C GLN A 149 -16.11 9.22 -17.80
N GLN A 150 -15.47 9.34 -16.64
CA GLN A 150 -14.03 9.06 -16.48
C GLN A 150 -13.70 7.61 -16.85
N VAL A 151 -14.51 6.65 -16.41
CA VAL A 151 -14.35 5.24 -16.77
C VAL A 151 -14.56 5.04 -18.27
N ALA A 152 -15.59 5.65 -18.87
CA ALA A 152 -15.83 5.56 -20.31
C ALA A 152 -14.67 6.12 -21.13
N ASP A 153 -14.09 7.25 -20.71
CA ASP A 153 -12.96 7.87 -21.38
C ASP A 153 -11.67 7.05 -21.22
N LEU A 154 -11.43 6.52 -20.04
CA LEU A 154 -10.28 5.65 -19.75
C LEU A 154 -10.26 4.41 -20.67
N PHE A 155 -11.44 3.82 -20.92
CA PHE A 155 -11.59 2.66 -21.79
C PHE A 155 -11.93 3.02 -23.25
N GLN A 156 -11.97 4.31 -23.59
CA GLN A 156 -12.25 4.85 -24.93
C GLN A 156 -13.56 4.32 -25.57
N LEU A 157 -14.60 4.15 -24.78
CA LEU A 157 -15.88 3.63 -25.24
C LEU A 157 -16.54 4.52 -26.29
N ARG A 158 -16.45 5.86 -26.14
CA ARG A 158 -16.99 6.83 -27.10
C ARG A 158 -16.39 6.69 -28.51
N ASN A 159 -15.14 6.29 -28.60
CA ASN A 159 -14.51 6.05 -29.91
C ASN A 159 -15.15 4.83 -30.61
N SER A 160 -15.61 3.84 -29.84
CA SER A 160 -16.36 2.70 -30.36
C SER A 160 -17.75 3.10 -30.85
N GLU A 161 -18.46 3.89 -30.08
CA GLU A 161 -19.79 4.44 -30.47
C GLU A 161 -19.69 5.30 -31.72
N GLY A 162 -18.70 6.20 -31.78
CA GLY A 162 -18.46 7.01 -32.97
C GLY A 162 -18.09 6.20 -34.22
N ARG A 163 -17.38 5.08 -34.06
CA ARG A 163 -17.11 4.15 -35.19
C ARG A 163 -18.38 3.43 -35.63
N ALA A 164 -19.20 2.97 -34.69
CA ALA A 164 -20.47 2.32 -35.00
C ALA A 164 -21.43 3.26 -35.73
N GLN A 165 -21.53 4.51 -35.30
CA GLN A 165 -22.35 5.55 -35.97
C GLN A 165 -21.89 5.83 -37.41
N ARG A 166 -20.58 5.92 -37.61
CA ARG A 166 -20.01 6.10 -39.00
C ARG A 166 -20.29 4.93 -39.91
N LEU A 167 -20.18 3.69 -39.38
CA LEU A 167 -20.53 2.48 -40.12
C LEU A 167 -22.01 2.46 -40.46
N GLN A 168 -22.89 2.79 -39.52
CA GLN A 168 -24.33 2.89 -39.75
C GLN A 168 -24.70 3.91 -40.81
N SER A 169 -24.03 5.08 -40.80
CA SER A 169 -24.23 6.13 -41.84
C SER A 169 -23.73 5.70 -43.21
N THR A 170 -22.73 4.81 -43.26
CA THR A 170 -22.14 4.33 -44.53
C THR A 170 -22.92 3.16 -45.12
N VAL A 171 -23.47 2.26 -44.25
CA VAL A 171 -24.15 1.02 -44.70
C VAL A 171 -25.66 1.23 -44.84
N GLY A 172 -26.22 2.32 -44.28
CA GLY A 172 -27.65 2.64 -44.38
C GLY A 172 -28.59 1.71 -43.60
N THR A 173 -28.05 0.78 -42.79
CA THR A 173 -28.81 -0.14 -41.95
C THR A 173 -28.46 0.05 -40.48
N GLN A 174 -29.44 -0.11 -39.61
CA GLN A 174 -29.24 -0.04 -38.17
C GLN A 174 -28.33 -1.20 -37.70
N VAL A 175 -27.11 -0.88 -37.36
CA VAL A 175 -26.16 -1.86 -36.82
C VAL A 175 -26.32 -1.85 -35.31
N ALA A 176 -26.79 -2.96 -34.72
CA ALA A 176 -26.79 -3.17 -33.28
C ALA A 176 -25.35 -3.38 -32.81
N ALA A 177 -24.58 -2.31 -32.66
CA ALA A 177 -23.21 -2.37 -32.16
C ALA A 177 -23.23 -2.07 -30.66
N GLN A 178 -22.83 -3.04 -29.85
CA GLN A 178 -22.51 -2.79 -28.45
C GLN A 178 -21.21 -2.00 -28.36
N PRO A 179 -21.11 -1.00 -27.47
CA PRO A 179 -19.86 -0.31 -27.22
C PRO A 179 -18.76 -1.32 -26.84
N THR A 180 -17.65 -1.27 -27.56
CA THR A 180 -16.54 -2.17 -27.33
C THR A 180 -15.37 -1.37 -26.74
N ARG A 181 -14.93 -1.76 -25.54
CA ARG A 181 -13.73 -1.17 -24.94
C ARG A 181 -12.49 -1.41 -25.78
N ARG A 182 -11.49 -0.60 -25.60
CA ARG A 182 -10.17 -0.84 -26.19
C ARG A 182 -9.60 -2.16 -25.66
N GLN A 183 -8.98 -2.94 -26.54
CA GLN A 183 -8.50 -4.30 -26.25
C GLN A 183 -7.02 -4.35 -25.82
N ASP A 184 -6.33 -3.21 -25.84
CA ASP A 184 -4.92 -3.10 -25.50
C ASP A 184 -4.67 -2.81 -24.01
N ILE A 185 -5.69 -2.98 -23.16
CA ILE A 185 -5.60 -2.87 -21.69
C ILE A 185 -5.64 -4.26 -21.08
N ASP A 186 -4.58 -4.65 -20.38
CA ASP A 186 -4.49 -5.95 -19.68
C ASP A 186 -5.07 -5.88 -18.27
N PHE A 187 -4.98 -4.74 -17.60
CA PHE A 187 -5.51 -4.55 -16.24
C PHE A 187 -5.66 -3.07 -15.88
N MET A 188 -6.37 -2.82 -14.79
CA MET A 188 -6.44 -1.53 -14.13
C MET A 188 -5.70 -1.57 -12.78
N PHE A 189 -4.79 -0.61 -12.59
CA PHE A 189 -4.24 -0.28 -11.27
C PHE A 189 -5.23 0.61 -10.51
N LEU A 190 -5.58 0.24 -9.28
CA LEU A 190 -6.52 0.98 -8.46
C LEU A 190 -5.92 1.29 -7.08
N ALA A 191 -5.78 2.58 -6.77
CA ALA A 191 -5.65 3.04 -5.40
C ALA A 191 -6.91 3.83 -5.06
N ALA A 192 -7.65 3.41 -4.04
CA ALA A 192 -8.94 4.00 -3.72
C ALA A 192 -9.32 3.73 -2.27
N THR A 193 -10.18 4.58 -1.70
CA THR A 193 -10.88 4.26 -0.46
C THR A 193 -11.92 3.17 -0.72
N PRO A 194 -12.44 2.48 0.33
CA PRO A 194 -13.51 1.49 0.15
C PRO A 194 -14.71 2.05 -0.57
N GLN A 195 -15.16 3.26 -0.21
CA GLN A 195 -16.32 3.92 -0.81
C GLN A 195 -16.09 4.22 -2.30
N GLN A 196 -14.90 4.67 -2.68
CA GLN A 196 -14.55 4.91 -4.09
C GLN A 196 -14.51 3.59 -4.87
N ALA A 197 -13.88 2.56 -4.32
CA ALA A 197 -13.78 1.26 -4.97
C ALA A 197 -15.15 0.61 -5.23
N GLN A 198 -16.08 0.72 -4.28
CA GLN A 198 -17.46 0.27 -4.39
C GLN A 198 -18.25 1.01 -5.51
N GLN A 199 -17.84 2.19 -5.91
CA GLN A 199 -18.43 2.93 -7.02
C GLN A 199 -17.72 2.61 -8.34
N ILE A 200 -16.39 2.50 -8.32
CA ILE A 200 -15.59 2.28 -9.52
C ILE A 200 -15.86 0.91 -10.14
N LYS A 201 -15.86 -0.15 -9.35
CA LYS A 201 -16.00 -1.52 -9.89
C LYS A 201 -17.36 -1.78 -10.55
N PRO A 202 -18.52 -1.43 -9.96
CA PRO A 202 -19.80 -1.51 -10.65
C PRO A 202 -19.86 -0.60 -11.89
N THR A 203 -19.26 0.59 -11.82
CA THR A 203 -19.20 1.50 -12.98
C THR A 203 -18.41 0.89 -14.13
N MET A 204 -17.33 0.16 -13.86
CA MET A 204 -16.61 -0.58 -14.91
C MET A 204 -17.50 -1.64 -15.58
N VAL A 205 -18.31 -2.37 -14.78
CA VAL A 205 -19.25 -3.35 -15.31
C VAL A 205 -20.29 -2.67 -16.21
N PHE A 206 -20.86 -1.58 -15.73
CA PHE A 206 -21.83 -0.78 -16.49
C PHE A 206 -21.22 -0.25 -17.81
N GLN A 207 -19.94 0.09 -17.80
CA GLN A 207 -19.19 0.61 -18.96
C GLN A 207 -18.49 -0.53 -19.75
N TYR A 208 -19.03 -1.72 -19.77
CA TYR A 208 -18.52 -2.88 -20.54
C TYR A 208 -17.02 -3.20 -20.32
N ALA A 209 -16.47 -2.81 -19.18
CA ALA A 209 -15.08 -3.07 -18.78
C ALA A 209 -14.98 -4.00 -17.55
N GLY A 210 -16.05 -4.71 -17.21
CA GLY A 210 -16.13 -5.56 -16.03
C GLY A 210 -15.19 -6.77 -16.07
N ASP A 211 -14.77 -7.20 -17.26
CA ASP A 211 -13.82 -8.28 -17.53
C ASP A 211 -12.36 -7.86 -17.33
N VAL A 212 -12.07 -6.57 -17.26
CA VAL A 212 -10.70 -6.07 -17.01
C VAL A 212 -10.30 -6.39 -15.58
N PRO A 213 -9.19 -7.14 -15.38
CA PRO A 213 -8.69 -7.40 -14.05
C PRO A 213 -8.31 -6.10 -13.32
N VAL A 214 -8.60 -6.03 -12.03
CA VAL A 214 -8.24 -4.90 -11.18
C VAL A 214 -7.20 -5.37 -10.16
N TYR A 215 -6.07 -4.67 -10.11
CA TYR A 215 -5.02 -4.84 -9.13
C TYR A 215 -4.95 -3.59 -8.26
N ALA A 216 -5.05 -3.75 -6.96
CA ALA A 216 -5.24 -2.63 -6.06
C ALA A 216 -4.28 -2.64 -4.86
N THR A 217 -4.13 -1.47 -4.25
CA THR A 217 -3.49 -1.31 -2.94
C THR A 217 -4.43 -1.76 -1.81
N SER A 218 -3.92 -1.92 -0.60
CA SER A 218 -4.68 -2.36 0.57
C SER A 218 -5.79 -1.40 1.01
N HIS A 219 -5.72 -0.15 0.58
CA HIS A 219 -6.56 0.96 1.06
C HIS A 219 -8.06 0.76 0.80
N LEU A 220 -8.40 -0.06 -0.21
CA LEU A 220 -9.80 -0.41 -0.50
C LEU A 220 -10.40 -1.41 0.52
N PHE A 221 -9.56 -2.03 1.37
CA PHE A 221 -9.95 -3.06 2.31
C PHE A 221 -9.66 -2.63 3.76
N THR A 222 -10.69 -2.47 4.57
CA THR A 222 -10.57 -2.05 5.97
C THR A 222 -10.56 -3.20 6.96
N ASN A 223 -10.62 -4.45 6.47
CA ASN A 223 -10.74 -5.65 7.30
C ASN A 223 -11.93 -5.58 8.28
N SER A 224 -13.05 -5.01 7.81
CA SER A 224 -14.30 -5.01 8.56
C SER A 224 -14.95 -6.39 8.51
N ASN A 225 -15.64 -6.77 9.58
CA ASN A 225 -16.43 -8.00 9.65
C ASN A 225 -17.71 -7.93 8.80
N ASP A 226 -18.09 -6.75 8.33
CA ASP A 226 -19.21 -6.58 7.39
C ASP A 226 -18.77 -6.95 5.98
N HIS A 227 -18.96 -8.21 5.63
CA HIS A 227 -18.61 -8.71 4.30
C HIS A 227 -19.49 -8.14 3.18
N ALA A 228 -20.68 -7.64 3.51
CA ALA A 228 -21.60 -7.08 2.51
C ALA A 228 -20.98 -5.88 1.78
N GLN A 229 -20.21 -5.07 2.48
CA GLN A 229 -19.53 -3.92 1.88
C GLN A 229 -18.47 -4.26 0.81
N TYR A 230 -18.03 -5.53 0.73
CA TYR A 230 -17.04 -5.96 -0.25
C TYR A 230 -17.63 -6.76 -1.42
N MET A 231 -18.94 -6.96 -1.47
CA MET A 231 -19.59 -7.73 -2.55
C MET A 231 -19.31 -7.15 -3.93
N ASP A 232 -19.33 -5.82 -4.03
CA ASP A 232 -19.03 -5.11 -5.28
C ASP A 232 -17.56 -5.19 -5.71
N LEU A 233 -16.66 -5.62 -4.81
CA LEU A 233 -15.23 -5.75 -5.05
C LEU A 233 -14.81 -7.18 -5.43
N ASN A 234 -15.77 -8.05 -5.70
CA ASN A 234 -15.50 -9.42 -6.11
C ASN A 234 -14.58 -9.47 -7.35
N GLY A 235 -13.52 -10.29 -7.25
CA GLY A 235 -12.54 -10.46 -8.31
C GLY A 235 -11.43 -9.40 -8.34
N VAL A 236 -11.47 -8.37 -7.48
CA VAL A 236 -10.34 -7.44 -7.30
C VAL A 236 -9.20 -8.16 -6.61
N LEU A 237 -8.01 -8.05 -7.17
CA LEU A 237 -6.75 -8.51 -6.56
C LEU A 237 -6.15 -7.34 -5.80
N PHE A 238 -5.81 -7.52 -4.54
CA PHE A 238 -5.17 -6.47 -3.77
C PHE A 238 -4.00 -7.01 -2.94
N CYS A 239 -3.01 -6.17 -2.70
CA CYS A 239 -1.93 -6.47 -1.78
C CYS A 239 -2.29 -5.97 -0.37
N ASP A 240 -1.91 -6.73 0.62
CA ASP A 240 -2.01 -6.33 2.03
C ASP A 240 -0.95 -7.09 2.84
N THR A 241 -0.84 -6.77 4.12
CA THR A 241 0.10 -7.44 5.01
C THR A 241 -0.28 -8.92 5.21
N PRO A 242 0.69 -9.84 5.30
CA PRO A 242 0.44 -11.24 5.66
C PRO A 242 -0.35 -11.37 6.95
N TRP A 243 -0.15 -10.46 7.88
CA TRP A 243 -0.89 -10.38 9.13
C TRP A 243 -2.42 -10.36 8.94
N LEU A 244 -2.91 -9.66 7.93
CA LEU A 244 -4.35 -9.59 7.66
C LEU A 244 -4.82 -10.72 6.73
N LEU A 245 -3.99 -11.16 5.80
CA LEU A 245 -4.36 -12.14 4.79
C LEU A 245 -4.21 -13.59 5.25
N SER A 246 -3.31 -13.87 6.21
CA SER A 246 -3.04 -15.21 6.72
C SER A 246 -3.45 -15.35 8.19
N SER A 247 -4.21 -16.41 8.51
CA SER A 247 -4.60 -16.74 9.88
C SER A 247 -3.64 -17.72 10.56
N THR A 248 -2.60 -18.17 9.88
CA THR A 248 -1.77 -19.31 10.35
C THR A 248 -0.59 -18.93 11.24
N ASP A 249 -0.23 -17.64 11.30
CA ASP A 249 0.91 -17.21 12.14
C ASP A 249 0.59 -17.35 13.63
N PRO A 250 1.38 -18.13 14.40
CA PRO A 250 1.13 -18.36 15.83
C PRO A 250 1.21 -17.10 16.69
N LEU A 251 2.14 -16.18 16.35
CA LEU A 251 2.27 -14.92 17.07
C LEU A 251 1.03 -14.04 16.85
N ARG A 252 0.54 -13.98 15.61
CA ARG A 252 -0.71 -13.29 15.29
C ARG A 252 -1.87 -13.80 16.13
N GLN A 253 -2.04 -15.12 16.22
CA GLN A 253 -3.12 -15.74 17.01
C GLN A 253 -3.02 -15.36 18.49
N GLN A 254 -1.83 -15.43 19.08
CA GLN A 254 -1.59 -15.01 20.46
C GLN A 254 -1.91 -13.53 20.68
N VAL A 255 -1.46 -12.67 19.76
CA VAL A 255 -1.70 -11.22 19.85
C VAL A 255 -3.18 -10.90 19.74
N ILE A 256 -3.92 -11.50 18.81
CA ILE A 256 -5.37 -11.28 18.64
C ILE A 256 -6.16 -11.74 19.85
N THR A 257 -5.75 -12.83 20.48
CA THR A 257 -6.38 -13.34 21.71
C THR A 257 -6.29 -12.30 22.84
N GLN A 258 -5.15 -11.63 22.99
CA GLN A 258 -4.94 -10.60 24.02
C GLN A 258 -5.44 -9.22 23.62
N TRP A 259 -5.33 -8.88 22.34
CA TRP A 259 -5.71 -7.59 21.77
C TRP A 259 -6.55 -7.79 20.51
N PRO A 260 -7.87 -7.96 20.64
CA PRO A 260 -8.77 -8.23 19.50
C PRO A 260 -8.69 -7.18 18.37
N ALA A 261 -8.35 -5.93 18.70
CA ALA A 261 -8.13 -4.86 17.72
C ALA A 261 -7.04 -5.19 16.69
N ALA A 262 -6.13 -6.10 17.01
CA ALA A 262 -5.08 -6.56 16.09
C ALA A 262 -5.62 -7.41 14.92
N ALA A 263 -6.85 -7.89 15.00
CA ALA A 263 -7.52 -8.57 13.88
C ALA A 263 -8.20 -7.59 12.91
N GLY A 264 -8.44 -6.34 13.36
CA GLY A 264 -9.17 -5.32 12.62
C GLY A 264 -8.26 -4.29 11.94
N PRO A 265 -8.74 -3.06 11.77
CA PRO A 265 -8.04 -1.98 11.04
C PRO A 265 -6.65 -1.66 11.58
N LEU A 266 -6.40 -1.87 12.86
CA LEU A 266 -5.08 -1.67 13.48
C LEU A 266 -4.09 -2.82 13.21
N GLY A 267 -4.52 -3.91 12.59
CA GLY A 267 -3.70 -5.10 12.35
C GLY A 267 -2.39 -4.80 11.63
N ARG A 268 -2.40 -3.88 10.65
CA ARG A 268 -1.19 -3.45 9.93
C ARG A 268 -0.15 -2.79 10.85
N LEU A 269 -0.60 -2.02 11.84
CA LEU A 269 0.29 -1.40 12.83
C LEU A 269 0.88 -2.44 13.80
N TYR A 270 0.12 -3.46 14.16
CA TYR A 270 0.64 -4.58 14.94
C TYR A 270 1.70 -5.35 14.16
N ALA A 271 1.45 -5.66 12.89
CA ALA A 271 2.42 -6.29 12.01
C ALA A 271 3.71 -5.46 11.91
N MET A 272 3.58 -4.16 11.62
CA MET A 272 4.71 -3.24 11.55
C MET A 272 5.52 -3.22 12.86
N GLY A 273 4.86 -3.23 14.01
CA GLY A 273 5.53 -3.27 15.31
C GLY A 273 6.31 -4.58 15.55
N VAL A 274 5.79 -5.71 15.08
CA VAL A 274 6.51 -7.00 15.12
C VAL A 274 7.73 -6.98 14.21
N ASP A 275 7.56 -6.48 13.00
CA ASP A 275 8.65 -6.42 12.02
C ASP A 275 9.72 -5.43 12.45
N ALA A 276 9.35 -4.28 13.00
CA ALA A 276 10.30 -3.32 13.58
C ALA A 276 11.14 -3.97 14.68
N TYR A 277 10.53 -4.78 15.56
CA TYR A 277 11.25 -5.53 16.57
C TYR A 277 12.24 -6.54 15.98
N ARG A 278 11.84 -7.26 14.92
CA ARG A 278 12.69 -8.24 14.22
C ARG A 278 13.81 -7.59 13.42
N LEU A 279 13.56 -6.40 12.86
CA LEU A 279 14.53 -5.63 12.08
C LEU A 279 15.58 -4.97 12.97
N ALA A 280 15.19 -4.50 14.16
CA ALA A 280 16.05 -3.73 15.07
C ALA A 280 17.47 -4.31 15.26
N PRO A 281 17.65 -5.60 15.59
CA PRO A 281 18.99 -6.18 15.75
C PRO A 281 19.75 -6.37 14.42
N ARG A 282 19.09 -6.23 13.28
CA ARG A 282 19.66 -6.48 11.94
C ARG A 282 20.00 -5.22 11.16
N LEU A 283 19.73 -4.03 11.70
CA LEU A 283 19.92 -2.76 10.99
C LEU A 283 21.36 -2.57 10.49
N SER A 284 22.36 -2.92 11.29
CA SER A 284 23.78 -2.84 10.88
C SER A 284 24.08 -3.82 9.74
N GLN A 285 23.52 -5.02 9.77
CA GLN A 285 23.67 -6.02 8.72
C GLN A 285 23.04 -5.56 7.42
N LEU A 286 21.82 -5.03 7.46
CA LEU A 286 21.10 -4.52 6.29
C LEU A 286 21.84 -3.35 5.62
N LYS A 287 22.54 -2.54 6.41
CA LYS A 287 23.38 -1.46 5.89
C LYS A 287 24.59 -1.97 5.12
N THR A 288 25.23 -3.04 5.60
CA THR A 288 26.43 -3.61 4.98
C THR A 288 26.13 -4.55 3.81
N LEU A 289 24.94 -5.14 3.82
CA LEU A 289 24.46 -6.10 2.80
C LEU A 289 23.10 -5.66 2.25
N PRO A 290 23.05 -4.66 1.34
CA PRO A 290 21.79 -4.09 0.81
C PRO A 290 20.90 -5.13 0.11
N GLU A 291 21.47 -6.21 -0.42
CA GLU A 291 20.72 -7.31 -1.06
C GLU A 291 20.08 -8.27 -0.06
N SER A 292 20.35 -8.13 1.24
CA SER A 292 19.74 -8.97 2.27
C SER A 292 18.25 -8.70 2.37
N ARG A 293 17.46 -9.76 2.45
CA ARG A 293 16.01 -9.68 2.68
C ARG A 293 15.68 -10.23 4.04
N VAL A 294 14.68 -9.65 4.65
CA VAL A 294 14.10 -10.11 5.92
C VAL A 294 12.61 -10.30 5.67
N ASP A 295 12.14 -11.53 5.79
CA ASP A 295 10.70 -11.81 5.68
C ASP A 295 9.96 -11.18 6.86
N GLY A 296 8.95 -10.39 6.57
CA GLY A 296 8.14 -9.66 7.54
C GLY A 296 6.68 -10.11 7.54
N LEU A 297 5.96 -9.72 8.58
CA LEU A 297 4.50 -9.85 8.67
C LEU A 297 3.78 -8.63 8.09
N GLY A 298 4.53 -7.54 7.86
CA GLY A 298 4.08 -6.32 7.23
C GLY A 298 4.40 -6.22 5.73
N GLU A 299 5.14 -7.17 5.15
CA GLU A 299 5.37 -7.21 3.71
C GLU A 299 4.06 -7.44 2.94
N ALA A 300 3.98 -6.86 1.73
CA ALA A 300 2.78 -6.99 0.91
C ALA A 300 2.57 -8.43 0.43
N ALA A 301 1.49 -9.05 0.86
CA ALA A 301 0.96 -10.31 0.35
C ALA A 301 -0.29 -10.07 -0.51
N TRP A 302 -0.79 -11.12 -1.18
CA TRP A 302 -1.91 -10.96 -2.12
C TRP A 302 -3.18 -11.60 -1.59
N GLY A 303 -4.23 -10.78 -1.51
CA GLY A 303 -5.60 -11.20 -1.28
C GLY A 303 -6.44 -11.13 -2.57
N ARG A 304 -7.45 -11.97 -2.67
CA ARG A 304 -8.48 -11.93 -3.72
C ARG A 304 -9.83 -11.75 -3.06
N GLY A 305 -10.57 -10.74 -3.47
CA GLY A 305 -11.99 -10.63 -3.10
C GLY A 305 -12.68 -11.96 -3.44
N ARG A 306 -13.39 -12.54 -2.46
CA ARG A 306 -14.05 -13.85 -2.63
C ARG A 306 -15.12 -13.74 -3.72
N ARG A 307 -15.21 -14.81 -4.50
CA ARG A 307 -16.35 -15.04 -5.40
C ARG A 307 -17.60 -15.36 -4.60
#